data_469b5449dcd01a1b5b7bf7c30e81e3cd
#
_entry.id   469b5449dcd01a1b5b7bf7c30e81e3cd
#
_cell.length_a   1.000
_cell.length_b   1.000
_cell.length_c   1.000
_cell.angle_alpha   90.00
_cell.angle_beta   90.00
_cell.angle_gamma   90.00
#
_symmetry.space_group_name_H-M   'P 1'
#
loop_
_entity.id
_entity.type
_entity.pdbx_description
1 polymer ?
#
loop_
_entity_poly.entity_id
_entity_poly.type
_entity_poly.pdbx_seq_one_letter_code
_entity_poly.pdbx_strand_id
1 'polypeptide(L)'
;MNNQFSQRVSDIITYSKEEANRLRNRYIGPEHLLLGMLRDGGGKAIEILLKLDIDLKRVKSRLEGFLKDAEDDTLLPDAEVPLSPMTAKILKMCMLEARLLKSATADTEHVLLAILKDGDNLAATVLEEHRVDYQAVFEQLSMKSTNPNAGMGFTEDDEEDEEDMNMSRSSRTGGAGSASAAQAASRKPSNDTPVLDNFGVDMTRAAEEGKLDPVVGREREIERLAQILSRRKKNNPVLIGEPGVGKSAIVEGLALRIVQKKVSRILFEKRVVMLDMASVVAGTKYRGQFEERIRSIINELQKNPNVILFIDEIHTIVGAGKTEGSMDAGNMLKPMLARGELHCIGATTLDEHRQYIEKDPALERRFQPVMVDEPTVEDTISILRGLKDRYEVYHGVKITDGALVSAATLSDRYISERYLPDKAIDLVDEACAMIKTELDSMPAELDELQRKIMQLEIEEAALKKET
;
A
#
# COMPACT_ATOMS: atom_id res chain seq x y z
N MET A 1 5.01 18.30 17.34
CA MET A 1 4.49 16.94 17.05
C MET A 1 3.05 17.09 16.63
N ASN A 2 2.71 16.55 15.47
CA ASN A 2 1.51 16.90 14.72
C ASN A 2 0.21 16.46 15.42
N ASN A 3 -0.85 17.26 15.26
CA ASN A 3 -2.26 17.06 15.67
C ASN A 3 -2.94 15.75 15.18
N GLN A 4 -2.20 14.67 15.03
CA GLN A 4 -2.71 13.38 14.51
C GLN A 4 -3.09 12.40 15.64
N PHE A 5 -2.53 12.57 16.82
CA PHE A 5 -2.83 11.79 18.02
C PHE A 5 -3.70 12.59 18.98
N SER A 6 -4.61 11.90 19.72
CA SER A 6 -5.31 12.52 20.82
C SER A 6 -4.33 12.89 21.94
N GLN A 7 -4.72 13.85 22.80
CA GLN A 7 -3.92 14.21 23.97
C GLN A 7 -3.63 12.97 24.84
N ARG A 8 -4.62 12.10 24.98
CA ARG A 8 -4.50 10.88 25.76
C ARG A 8 -3.45 9.91 25.22
N VAL A 9 -3.34 9.75 23.90
CA VAL A 9 -2.27 8.92 23.30
C VAL A 9 -0.90 9.52 23.57
N SER A 10 -0.78 10.85 23.57
CA SER A 10 0.48 11.53 23.93
C SER A 10 0.86 11.28 25.40
N ASP A 11 -0.12 11.29 26.29
CA ASP A 11 0.07 10.99 27.71
C ASP A 11 0.46 9.51 27.90
N ILE A 12 -0.17 8.58 27.18
CA ILE A 12 0.17 7.14 27.19
C ILE A 12 1.61 6.92 26.74
N ILE A 13 2.08 7.60 25.70
CA ILE A 13 3.49 7.50 25.24
C ILE A 13 4.44 7.97 26.37
N THR A 14 4.06 9.01 27.10
CA THR A 14 4.83 9.50 28.26
C THR A 14 4.83 8.44 29.38
N TYR A 15 3.68 7.88 29.73
CA TYR A 15 3.58 6.81 30.73
C TYR A 15 4.37 5.56 30.30
N SER A 16 4.36 5.23 29.00
CA SER A 16 5.13 4.11 28.47
C SER A 16 6.63 4.30 28.65
N LYS A 17 7.13 5.54 28.50
CA LYS A 17 8.52 5.90 28.77
C LYS A 17 8.87 5.74 30.24
N GLU A 18 7.98 6.19 31.13
CA GLU A 18 8.16 6.03 32.59
C GLU A 18 8.14 4.54 33.02
N GLU A 19 7.25 3.71 32.41
CA GLU A 19 7.21 2.29 32.69
C GLU A 19 8.46 1.55 32.17
N ALA A 20 8.97 1.92 30.97
CA ALA A 20 10.21 1.38 30.44
C ALA A 20 11.41 1.72 31.34
N ASN A 21 11.49 2.97 31.83
CA ASN A 21 12.51 3.37 32.82
C ASN A 21 12.35 2.64 34.14
N ARG A 22 11.12 2.46 34.63
CA ARG A 22 10.85 1.73 35.90
C ARG A 22 11.29 0.26 35.82
N LEU A 23 11.11 -0.36 34.63
CA LEU A 23 11.47 -1.75 34.38
C LEU A 23 12.89 -1.93 33.82
N ARG A 24 13.67 -0.85 33.71
CA ARG A 24 15.05 -0.82 33.19
C ARG A 24 15.20 -1.49 31.81
N ASN A 25 14.28 -1.20 30.90
CA ASN A 25 14.33 -1.72 29.54
C ASN A 25 14.98 -0.68 28.60
N ARG A 26 15.81 -1.14 27.65
CA ARG A 26 16.56 -0.27 26.72
C ARG A 26 15.70 0.47 25.72
N TYR A 27 14.53 -0.05 25.39
CA TYR A 27 13.63 0.48 24.37
C TYR A 27 12.18 0.48 24.88
N ILE A 28 11.40 1.43 24.40
CA ILE A 28 9.95 1.44 24.62
C ILE A 28 9.33 0.50 23.59
N GLY A 29 8.94 -0.71 24.00
CA GLY A 29 8.26 -1.71 23.20
C GLY A 29 6.73 -1.56 23.21
N PRO A 30 5.99 -2.36 22.39
CA PRO A 30 4.52 -2.41 22.40
C PRO A 30 3.90 -2.75 23.75
N GLU A 31 4.58 -3.59 24.52
CA GLU A 31 4.23 -3.97 25.88
C GLU A 31 4.21 -2.75 26.83
N HIS A 32 5.13 -1.81 26.64
CA HIS A 32 5.14 -0.57 27.40
C HIS A 32 3.99 0.36 27.01
N LEU A 33 3.57 0.37 25.71
CA LEU A 33 2.37 1.08 25.30
C LEU A 33 1.12 0.52 25.98
N LEU A 34 1.00 -0.80 26.08
CA LEU A 34 -0.11 -1.45 26.77
C LEU A 34 -0.07 -1.16 28.28
N LEU A 35 1.11 -1.20 28.91
CA LEU A 35 1.28 -0.81 30.31
C LEU A 35 0.92 0.65 30.56
N GLY A 36 1.31 1.57 29.65
CA GLY A 36 0.91 2.97 29.69
C GLY A 36 -0.59 3.17 29.61
N MET A 37 -1.30 2.42 28.73
CA MET A 37 -2.77 2.42 28.66
C MET A 37 -3.41 1.88 29.94
N LEU A 38 -2.89 0.80 30.49
CA LEU A 38 -3.37 0.23 31.76
C LEU A 38 -3.14 1.17 32.95
N ARG A 39 -2.08 1.98 32.91
CA ARG A 39 -1.78 2.98 33.94
C ARG A 39 -2.69 4.20 33.83
N ASP A 40 -2.99 4.68 32.61
CA ASP A 40 -3.97 5.76 32.39
C ASP A 40 -5.36 5.35 32.90
N GLY A 41 -5.70 4.07 32.75
CA GLY A 41 -6.93 3.48 33.27
C GLY A 41 -8.22 3.99 32.61
N GLY A 42 -8.11 4.79 31.56
CA GLY A 42 -9.23 5.41 30.84
C GLY A 42 -9.14 5.19 29.34
N GLY A 43 -10.15 5.78 28.62
CA GLY A 43 -10.23 5.67 27.18
C GLY A 43 -10.98 4.44 26.69
N LYS A 44 -11.33 4.48 25.41
CA LYS A 44 -12.16 3.42 24.79
C LYS A 44 -11.48 2.05 24.77
N ALA A 45 -10.15 2.00 24.68
CA ALA A 45 -9.41 0.74 24.76
C ALA A 45 -9.68 0.01 26.08
N ILE A 46 -9.57 0.71 27.21
CA ILE A 46 -9.83 0.14 28.53
C ILE A 46 -11.30 -0.23 28.71
N GLU A 47 -12.22 0.60 28.21
CA GLU A 47 -13.65 0.26 28.23
C GLU A 47 -13.96 -1.03 27.45
N ILE A 48 -13.30 -1.27 26.33
CA ILE A 48 -13.47 -2.47 25.52
C ILE A 48 -12.92 -3.69 26.25
N LEU A 49 -11.71 -3.58 26.82
CA LEU A 49 -11.12 -4.68 27.60
C LEU A 49 -12.00 -5.05 28.80
N LEU A 50 -12.58 -4.06 29.50
CA LEU A 50 -13.52 -4.31 30.59
C LEU A 50 -14.83 -4.95 30.13
N LYS A 51 -15.34 -4.59 28.93
CA LYS A 51 -16.54 -5.21 28.33
C LYS A 51 -16.30 -6.66 27.91
N LEU A 52 -15.07 -6.99 27.54
CA LEU A 52 -14.65 -8.35 27.23
C LEU A 52 -14.33 -9.17 28.51
N ASP A 53 -14.67 -8.63 29.70
CA ASP A 53 -14.49 -9.23 31.01
C ASP A 53 -13.01 -9.60 31.34
N ILE A 54 -12.07 -8.75 30.90
CA ILE A 54 -10.64 -8.96 31.10
C ILE A 54 -10.18 -8.39 32.43
N ASP A 55 -9.48 -9.20 33.20
CA ASP A 55 -8.83 -8.77 34.45
C ASP A 55 -7.54 -7.98 34.11
N LEU A 56 -7.67 -6.64 34.08
CA LEU A 56 -6.57 -5.74 33.77
C LEU A 56 -5.36 -5.91 34.73
N LYS A 57 -5.58 -6.34 35.96
CA LYS A 57 -4.50 -6.57 36.92
C LYS A 57 -3.69 -7.80 36.55
N ARG A 58 -4.35 -8.85 36.05
CA ARG A 58 -3.66 -10.05 35.56
C ARG A 58 -2.83 -9.76 34.31
N VAL A 59 -3.40 -9.02 33.34
CA VAL A 59 -2.68 -8.60 32.13
C VAL A 59 -1.44 -7.81 32.55
N LYS A 60 -1.58 -6.83 33.43
CA LYS A 60 -0.45 -6.02 33.93
C LYS A 60 0.63 -6.88 34.57
N SER A 61 0.25 -7.77 35.51
CA SER A 61 1.21 -8.63 36.21
C SER A 61 1.94 -9.58 35.26
N ARG A 62 1.24 -10.05 34.22
CA ARG A 62 1.81 -10.94 33.19
C ARG A 62 2.86 -10.22 32.35
N LEU A 63 2.55 -9.00 31.87
CA LEU A 63 3.48 -8.15 31.15
C LEU A 63 4.70 -7.77 31.98
N GLU A 64 4.50 -7.36 33.23
CA GLU A 64 5.61 -7.04 34.13
C GLU A 64 6.49 -8.26 34.43
N GLY A 65 5.94 -9.45 34.48
CA GLY A 65 6.70 -10.70 34.61
C GLY A 65 7.67 -10.91 33.46
N PHE A 66 7.19 -10.83 32.22
CA PHE A 66 8.03 -11.01 31.06
C PHE A 66 9.09 -9.92 30.90
N LEU A 67 8.76 -8.68 31.29
CA LEU A 67 9.69 -7.54 31.16
C LEU A 67 10.78 -7.51 32.23
N LYS A 68 10.54 -8.09 33.41
CA LYS A 68 11.55 -8.24 34.46
C LYS A 68 12.65 -9.23 34.08
N ASP A 69 12.33 -10.26 33.32
CA ASP A 69 13.32 -11.23 32.82
C ASP A 69 14.28 -10.60 31.78
N ALA A 70 13.97 -9.40 31.29
CA ALA A 70 14.75 -8.62 30.31
C ALA A 70 15.38 -7.34 30.91
N GLU A 71 15.54 -7.27 32.25
CA GLU A 71 16.17 -6.13 32.92
C GLU A 71 17.64 -5.97 32.51
N ASP A 72 18.03 -4.73 32.23
CA ASP A 72 19.40 -4.36 31.92
C ASP A 72 19.96 -3.48 33.08
N ASP A 73 20.82 -4.06 33.88
CA ASP A 73 21.44 -3.40 35.04
C ASP A 73 22.41 -2.27 34.68
N THR A 74 22.70 -2.09 33.37
CA THR A 74 23.63 -1.04 32.91
C THR A 74 22.97 0.31 32.65
N LEU A 75 21.64 0.43 32.72
CA LEU A 75 20.92 1.67 32.48
C LEU A 75 20.93 2.59 33.71
N LEU A 76 21.40 3.83 33.50
CA LEU A 76 21.32 4.87 34.52
C LEU A 76 19.85 5.32 34.69
N PRO A 77 19.39 5.60 35.91
CA PRO A 77 18.10 6.23 36.16
C PRO A 77 18.07 7.59 35.42
N ASP A 78 17.02 7.88 34.68
CA ASP A 78 16.81 9.07 33.83
C ASP A 78 17.45 9.04 32.42
N ALA A 79 17.88 7.90 31.92
CA ALA A 79 18.27 7.79 30.50
C ALA A 79 17.08 8.04 29.55
N GLU A 80 17.31 8.72 28.44
CA GLU A 80 16.30 8.82 27.37
C GLU A 80 16.16 7.48 26.66
N VAL A 81 15.07 6.74 27.01
CA VAL A 81 14.77 5.47 26.36
C VAL A 81 14.12 5.71 25.00
N PRO A 82 14.72 5.27 23.90
CA PRO A 82 14.15 5.43 22.57
C PRO A 82 13.00 4.45 22.28
N LEU A 83 12.14 4.82 21.32
CA LEU A 83 11.10 3.92 20.80
C LEU A 83 11.74 2.75 20.05
N SER A 84 11.25 1.53 20.26
CA SER A 84 11.65 0.40 19.42
C SER A 84 11.13 0.57 17.99
N PRO A 85 11.79 -0.02 16.97
CA PRO A 85 11.31 0.00 15.59
C PRO A 85 9.88 -0.55 15.46
N MET A 86 9.54 -1.57 16.26
CA MET A 86 8.20 -2.17 16.31
C MET A 86 7.18 -1.20 16.88
N THR A 87 7.48 -0.49 17.96
CA THR A 87 6.61 0.55 18.51
C THR A 87 6.37 1.69 17.54
N ALA A 88 7.42 2.12 16.83
CA ALA A 88 7.29 3.14 15.79
C ALA A 88 6.39 2.66 14.63
N LYS A 89 6.46 1.40 14.24
CA LYS A 89 5.56 0.77 13.26
C LYS A 89 4.11 0.75 13.77
N ILE A 90 3.86 0.31 15.01
CA ILE A 90 2.54 0.27 15.63
C ILE A 90 1.91 1.66 15.70
N LEU A 91 2.65 2.69 16.07
CA LEU A 91 2.15 4.06 16.08
C LEU A 91 1.77 4.59 14.67
N LYS A 92 2.48 4.15 13.63
CA LYS A 92 2.08 4.42 12.25
C LYS A 92 0.82 3.65 11.86
N MET A 93 0.72 2.38 12.25
CA MET A 93 -0.49 1.55 12.02
C MET A 93 -1.70 2.12 12.77
N CYS A 94 -1.54 2.63 13.98
CA CYS A 94 -2.59 3.29 14.76
C CYS A 94 -3.25 4.44 13.97
N MET A 95 -2.49 5.22 13.21
CA MET A 95 -3.03 6.27 12.33
C MET A 95 -3.84 5.69 11.16
N LEU A 96 -3.45 4.52 10.66
CA LEU A 96 -4.22 3.83 9.61
C LEU A 96 -5.54 3.28 10.16
N GLU A 97 -5.51 2.68 11.36
CA GLU A 97 -6.73 2.20 12.04
C GLU A 97 -7.70 3.34 12.35
N ALA A 98 -7.20 4.51 12.78
CA ALA A 98 -8.02 5.69 12.99
C ALA A 98 -8.72 6.15 11.69
N ARG A 99 -8.03 6.09 10.56
CA ARG A 99 -8.61 6.40 9.25
C ARG A 99 -9.67 5.37 8.83
N LEU A 100 -9.41 4.07 9.04
CA LEU A 100 -10.37 3.00 8.76
C LEU A 100 -11.67 3.17 9.55
N LEU A 101 -11.56 3.56 10.82
CA LEU A 101 -12.71 3.84 11.68
C LEU A 101 -13.29 5.27 11.51
N LYS A 102 -12.83 6.02 10.49
CA LYS A 102 -13.26 7.40 10.18
C LYS A 102 -13.15 8.36 11.38
N SER A 103 -12.17 8.13 12.25
CA SER A 103 -11.84 9.00 13.36
C SER A 103 -10.93 10.15 12.91
N ALA A 104 -11.21 11.37 13.38
CA ALA A 104 -10.41 12.55 13.03
C ALA A 104 -9.00 12.52 13.64
N THR A 105 -8.82 11.83 14.77
CA THR A 105 -7.56 11.68 15.50
C THR A 105 -7.39 10.23 15.93
N ALA A 106 -6.15 9.77 16.01
CA ALA A 106 -5.83 8.46 16.56
C ALA A 106 -5.94 8.50 18.09
N ASP A 107 -6.78 7.64 18.66
CA ASP A 107 -7.04 7.51 20.09
C ASP A 107 -6.70 6.09 20.59
N THR A 108 -6.92 5.81 21.86
CA THR A 108 -6.49 4.59 22.59
C THR A 108 -6.96 3.30 21.92
N GLU A 109 -8.20 3.25 21.44
CA GLU A 109 -8.76 2.11 20.71
C GLU A 109 -7.97 1.77 19.43
N HIS A 110 -7.47 2.78 18.74
CA HIS A 110 -6.69 2.59 17.53
C HIS A 110 -5.29 2.05 17.85
N VAL A 111 -4.71 2.45 19.00
CA VAL A 111 -3.44 1.88 19.49
C VAL A 111 -3.62 0.41 19.85
N LEU A 112 -4.71 0.05 20.54
CA LEU A 112 -5.02 -1.33 20.87
C LEU A 112 -5.21 -2.20 19.63
N LEU A 113 -5.97 -1.72 18.64
CA LEU A 113 -6.14 -2.41 17.35
C LEU A 113 -4.80 -2.60 16.64
N ALA A 114 -3.94 -1.58 16.62
CA ALA A 114 -2.64 -1.65 15.96
C ALA A 114 -1.70 -2.66 16.65
N ILE A 115 -1.73 -2.78 17.99
CA ILE A 115 -0.97 -3.78 18.72
C ILE A 115 -1.43 -5.20 18.34
N LEU A 116 -2.75 -5.45 18.32
CA LEU A 116 -3.33 -6.75 17.98
C LEU A 116 -3.14 -7.11 16.50
N LYS A 117 -3.17 -6.13 15.61
CA LYS A 117 -2.99 -6.33 14.17
C LYS A 117 -1.55 -6.71 13.80
N ASP A 118 -0.58 -6.17 14.50
CA ASP A 118 0.83 -6.51 14.27
C ASP A 118 1.14 -7.97 14.67
N GLY A 119 0.44 -8.50 15.70
CA GLY A 119 0.44 -9.91 16.11
C GLY A 119 1.77 -10.45 16.64
N ASP A 120 2.88 -9.98 16.11
CA ASP A 120 4.24 -10.46 16.35
C ASP A 120 4.90 -9.73 17.55
N ASN A 121 4.12 -9.44 18.59
CA ASN A 121 4.59 -8.71 19.76
C ASN A 121 4.07 -9.29 21.07
N LEU A 122 4.83 -9.08 22.14
CA LEU A 122 4.52 -9.61 23.47
C LEU A 122 3.17 -9.12 24.02
N ALA A 123 2.79 -7.87 23.74
CA ALA A 123 1.52 -7.31 24.17
C ALA A 123 0.33 -8.02 23.53
N ALA A 124 0.42 -8.32 22.21
CA ALA A 124 -0.60 -9.09 21.50
C ALA A 124 -0.70 -10.51 22.06
N THR A 125 0.43 -11.18 22.26
CA THR A 125 0.47 -12.55 22.83
C THR A 125 -0.22 -12.61 24.19
N VAL A 126 0.03 -11.65 25.08
CA VAL A 126 -0.62 -11.62 26.40
C VAL A 126 -2.11 -11.34 26.30
N LEU A 127 -2.54 -10.50 25.35
CA LEU A 127 -3.97 -10.23 25.10
C LEU A 127 -4.68 -11.46 24.51
N GLU A 128 -4.03 -12.18 23.60
CA GLU A 128 -4.54 -13.44 23.02
C GLU A 128 -4.66 -14.56 24.05
N GLU A 129 -3.74 -14.68 25.03
CA GLU A 129 -3.88 -15.59 26.19
C GLU A 129 -5.21 -15.35 26.93
N HIS A 130 -5.71 -14.12 26.89
CA HIS A 130 -6.98 -13.72 27.49
C HIS A 130 -8.16 -13.68 26.49
N ARG A 131 -8.00 -14.26 25.29
CA ARG A 131 -9.01 -14.33 24.20
C ARG A 131 -9.40 -12.96 23.65
N VAL A 132 -8.51 -12.00 23.69
CA VAL A 132 -8.67 -10.71 23.05
C VAL A 132 -7.91 -10.75 21.73
N ASP A 133 -8.63 -10.84 20.63
CA ASP A 133 -8.10 -10.75 19.28
C ASP A 133 -8.55 -9.45 18.59
N TYR A 134 -7.97 -9.17 17.42
CA TYR A 134 -8.30 -7.99 16.63
C TYR A 134 -9.79 -7.92 16.29
N GLN A 135 -10.40 -9.08 15.96
CA GLN A 135 -11.79 -9.16 15.53
C GLN A 135 -12.74 -8.79 16.69
N ALA A 136 -12.50 -9.33 17.88
CA ALA A 136 -13.33 -9.04 19.06
C ALA A 136 -13.32 -7.53 19.42
N VAL A 137 -12.16 -6.89 19.36
CA VAL A 137 -12.05 -5.44 19.62
C VAL A 137 -12.72 -4.63 18.52
N PHE A 138 -12.53 -5.00 17.25
CA PHE A 138 -13.12 -4.33 16.11
C PHE A 138 -14.66 -4.40 16.11
N GLU A 139 -15.24 -5.54 16.41
CA GLU A 139 -16.71 -5.72 16.56
C GLU A 139 -17.29 -4.79 17.63
N GLN A 140 -16.63 -4.69 18.79
CA GLN A 140 -17.08 -3.79 19.87
C GLN A 140 -17.05 -2.30 19.48
N LEU A 141 -16.16 -1.92 18.56
CA LEU A 141 -16.07 -0.55 18.02
C LEU A 141 -17.11 -0.29 16.94
N SER A 142 -17.37 -1.27 16.07
CA SER A 142 -18.34 -1.14 14.98
C SER A 142 -19.79 -1.10 15.49
N MET A 143 -20.12 -1.82 16.56
CA MET A 143 -21.44 -1.78 17.20
C MET A 143 -21.79 -0.41 17.82
N LYS A 144 -20.82 0.45 18.16
CA LYS A 144 -21.05 1.80 18.69
C LYS A 144 -21.25 2.88 17.62
N SER A 145 -21.03 2.57 16.35
CA SER A 145 -21.16 3.54 15.24
C SER A 145 -22.59 3.66 14.70
N THR A 146 -23.55 2.86 15.19
CA THR A 146 -24.96 3.02 14.88
C THR A 146 -25.61 3.98 15.87
N ASN A 147 -26.01 5.14 15.39
CA ASN A 147 -26.70 6.21 16.07
C ASN A 147 -27.96 5.70 16.81
N PRO A 148 -28.22 6.04 18.09
CA PRO A 148 -29.45 5.67 18.77
C PRO A 148 -30.58 6.65 18.47
N ASN A 149 -31.08 6.69 17.24
CA ASN A 149 -32.39 7.33 16.98
C ASN A 149 -33.00 6.82 15.65
N ALA A 150 -33.46 5.60 15.65
CA ALA A 150 -34.56 5.13 14.80
C ALA A 150 -35.12 3.89 15.45
N GLY A 151 -36.21 4.08 16.17
CA GLY A 151 -36.91 3.02 16.87
C GLY A 151 -37.70 2.11 15.96
N MET A 152 -37.78 0.89 16.40
CA MET A 152 -38.84 -0.12 16.26
C MET A 152 -39.31 -0.51 14.86
N GLY A 153 -39.18 -1.82 14.60
CA GLY A 153 -39.98 -2.56 13.65
C GLY A 153 -39.31 -3.86 13.21
N PHE A 154 -39.35 -4.89 14.08
CA PHE A 154 -39.25 -6.28 13.66
C PHE A 154 -40.51 -6.68 12.89
N THR A 155 -40.37 -7.36 11.76
CA THR A 155 -41.11 -8.60 11.47
C THR A 155 -40.38 -9.32 10.33
N GLU A 156 -40.08 -10.57 10.59
CA GLU A 156 -39.87 -11.63 9.61
C GLU A 156 -41.15 -11.82 8.81
N ASP A 157 -41.01 -12.27 7.60
CA ASP A 157 -41.63 -13.37 6.88
C ASP A 157 -41.90 -13.06 5.42
N ASP A 158 -41.40 -13.97 4.61
CA ASP A 158 -41.94 -14.68 3.47
C ASP A 158 -42.50 -13.97 2.22
N GLU A 159 -41.87 -14.40 1.13
CA GLU A 159 -42.42 -14.88 -0.16
C GLU A 159 -43.28 -13.99 -1.07
N GLU A 160 -42.76 -13.95 -2.29
CA GLU A 160 -43.42 -14.09 -3.60
C GLU A 160 -44.28 -12.96 -4.17
N ASP A 161 -43.99 -12.77 -5.44
CA ASP A 161 -44.84 -12.49 -6.60
C ASP A 161 -45.20 -11.06 -7.01
N GLU A 162 -44.68 -10.79 -8.21
CA GLU A 162 -45.31 -10.27 -9.43
C GLU A 162 -46.12 -8.95 -9.45
N GLU A 163 -45.66 -8.21 -10.47
CA GLU A 163 -46.47 -7.47 -11.47
C GLU A 163 -47.14 -6.10 -11.11
N ASP A 164 -46.76 -5.24 -11.98
CA ASP A 164 -47.59 -4.31 -12.76
C ASP A 164 -47.99 -2.91 -12.28
N MET A 165 -47.59 -2.03 -13.15
CA MET A 165 -48.34 -0.87 -13.70
C MET A 165 -48.66 0.36 -12.86
N ASN A 166 -48.15 1.41 -13.39
CA ASN A 166 -48.88 2.53 -14.01
C ASN A 166 -49.03 3.90 -13.28
N MET A 167 -48.52 4.82 -14.02
CA MET A 167 -49.07 6.17 -14.32
C MET A 167 -49.60 7.09 -13.17
N SER A 168 -49.05 8.22 -13.03
CA SER A 168 -49.62 9.49 -13.52
C SER A 168 -49.18 10.75 -12.77
N ARG A 169 -48.63 11.64 -13.53
CA ARG A 169 -48.99 13.06 -13.76
C ARG A 169 -49.19 14.00 -12.60
N SER A 170 -48.44 15.04 -12.73
CA SER A 170 -48.78 16.49 -12.81
C SER A 170 -48.65 17.23 -11.47
N SER A 171 -48.20 18.43 -11.36
CA SER A 171 -48.00 19.59 -12.25
C SER A 171 -47.42 20.74 -11.45
N ARG A 172 -46.60 21.56 -12.15
CA ARG A 172 -46.51 23.03 -12.09
C ARG A 172 -46.60 23.75 -10.74
N THR A 173 -45.62 24.60 -10.44
CA THR A 173 -45.41 26.03 -10.80
C THR A 173 -44.23 26.51 -9.96
N GLY A 174 -43.18 27.18 -10.43
CA GLY A 174 -43.15 28.52 -10.97
C GLY A 174 -42.51 29.46 -9.96
N GLY A 175 -41.36 30.07 -10.30
CA GLY A 175 -40.81 31.16 -9.48
C GLY A 175 -39.31 31.41 -9.72
N ALA A 176 -39.05 32.48 -10.40
CA ALA A 176 -37.78 32.98 -10.90
C ALA A 176 -36.83 33.52 -9.80
N GLY A 177 -35.52 33.51 -10.13
CA GLY A 177 -34.62 34.64 -9.81
C GLY A 177 -33.58 34.40 -8.76
N SER A 178 -32.36 34.19 -9.08
CA SER A 178 -31.30 35.19 -9.20
C SER A 178 -29.91 34.49 -9.17
N ALA A 179 -29.07 34.98 -10.02
CA ALA A 179 -27.68 34.62 -10.16
C ALA A 179 -26.89 34.98 -8.89
N SER A 180 -26.03 34.08 -8.44
CA SER A 180 -24.82 34.47 -7.76
C SER A 180 -23.69 33.45 -7.99
N ALA A 181 -22.58 34.02 -8.23
CA ALA A 181 -21.30 33.58 -8.70
C ALA A 181 -20.74 32.28 -8.08
N ALA A 182 -20.04 31.60 -8.96
CA ALA A 182 -19.09 30.55 -8.75
C ALA A 182 -18.25 30.69 -7.47
N GLN A 183 -18.41 29.72 -6.58
CA GLN A 183 -17.33 29.25 -5.73
C GLN A 183 -16.98 27.85 -6.17
N ALA A 184 -15.83 27.73 -6.79
CA ALA A 184 -15.17 26.46 -7.03
C ALA A 184 -14.78 25.87 -5.65
N ALA A 185 -15.71 25.13 -5.05
CA ALA A 185 -15.40 24.29 -3.90
C ALA A 185 -14.55 23.14 -4.39
N SER A 186 -13.31 23.08 -3.92
CA SER A 186 -12.43 21.93 -4.01
C SER A 186 -13.19 20.70 -3.48
N ARG A 187 -13.69 19.88 -4.40
CA ARG A 187 -14.21 18.55 -4.07
C ARG A 187 -13.03 17.72 -3.59
N LYS A 188 -12.99 17.42 -2.30
CA LYS A 188 -12.20 16.31 -1.78
C LYS A 188 -12.64 15.06 -2.56
N PRO A 189 -11.72 14.24 -3.07
CA PRO A 189 -12.08 13.00 -3.72
C PRO A 189 -12.82 12.13 -2.68
N SER A 190 -14.08 11.86 -2.92
CA SER A 190 -14.80 10.81 -2.22
C SER A 190 -14.18 9.48 -2.63
N ASN A 191 -13.81 8.64 -1.66
CA ASN A 191 -13.36 7.27 -1.91
C ASN A 191 -14.56 6.45 -2.42
N ASP A 192 -14.87 6.56 -3.71
CA ASP A 192 -15.97 5.81 -4.34
C ASP A 192 -15.58 4.35 -4.65
N THR A 193 -14.31 3.95 -4.39
CA THR A 193 -13.74 2.63 -4.72
C THR A 193 -12.94 2.01 -3.58
N PRO A 194 -13.58 1.73 -2.41
CA PRO A 194 -12.84 1.22 -1.24
C PRO A 194 -12.25 -0.19 -1.44
N VAL A 195 -12.89 -1.06 -2.19
CA VAL A 195 -12.38 -2.41 -2.46
C VAL A 195 -11.20 -2.36 -3.41
N LEU A 196 -11.30 -1.57 -4.48
CA LEU A 196 -10.22 -1.41 -5.46
C LEU A 196 -8.98 -0.77 -4.82
N ASP A 197 -9.17 0.21 -3.93
CA ASP A 197 -8.09 0.88 -3.21
C ASP A 197 -7.34 -0.06 -2.23
N ASN A 198 -7.96 -1.17 -1.81
CA ASN A 198 -7.31 -2.20 -0.98
C ASN A 198 -6.43 -3.17 -1.78
N PHE A 199 -6.75 -3.37 -3.07
CA PHE A 199 -6.07 -4.34 -3.93
C PHE A 199 -5.33 -3.70 -5.10
N GLY A 200 -5.27 -2.37 -5.15
CA GLY A 200 -4.63 -1.63 -6.23
C GLY A 200 -3.92 -0.38 -5.76
N VAL A 201 -3.06 0.13 -6.62
CA VAL A 201 -2.34 1.40 -6.43
C VAL A 201 -2.92 2.43 -7.38
N ASP A 202 -3.45 3.53 -6.86
CA ASP A 202 -3.94 4.66 -7.67
C ASP A 202 -2.75 5.47 -8.21
N MET A 203 -2.40 5.24 -9.46
CA MET A 203 -1.29 5.91 -10.15
C MET A 203 -1.59 7.40 -10.37
N THR A 204 -2.86 7.76 -10.61
CA THR A 204 -3.25 9.18 -10.79
C THR A 204 -3.06 9.95 -9.50
N ARG A 205 -3.44 9.37 -8.39
CA ARG A 205 -3.21 9.95 -7.06
C ARG A 205 -1.72 10.02 -6.71
N ALA A 206 -0.95 8.97 -7.04
CA ALA A 206 0.50 8.98 -6.85
C ALA A 206 1.18 10.06 -7.70
N ALA A 207 0.65 10.33 -8.93
CA ALA A 207 1.07 11.43 -9.78
C ALA A 207 0.78 12.81 -9.17
N GLU A 208 -0.41 13.00 -8.58
CA GLU A 208 -0.79 14.24 -7.86
C GLU A 208 0.11 14.49 -6.64
N GLU A 209 0.46 13.43 -5.92
CA GLU A 209 1.35 13.48 -4.77
C GLU A 209 2.85 13.61 -5.15
N GLY A 210 3.18 13.61 -6.43
CA GLY A 210 4.57 13.72 -6.93
C GLY A 210 5.45 12.49 -6.64
N LYS A 211 4.85 11.34 -6.40
CA LYS A 211 5.56 10.09 -6.07
C LYS A 211 6.05 9.33 -7.29
N LEU A 212 5.45 9.58 -8.46
CA LEU A 212 5.85 8.90 -9.69
C LEU A 212 7.13 9.49 -10.27
N ASP A 213 7.90 8.63 -10.91
CA ASP A 213 9.12 9.03 -11.61
C ASP A 213 8.82 9.78 -12.91
N PRO A 214 9.68 10.71 -13.32
CA PRO A 214 9.54 11.38 -14.60
C PRO A 214 9.77 10.37 -15.73
N VAL A 215 8.84 10.31 -16.67
CA VAL A 215 8.93 9.42 -17.84
C VAL A 215 9.53 10.19 -19.02
N VAL A 216 10.62 9.69 -19.56
CA VAL A 216 11.39 10.30 -20.65
C VAL A 216 11.41 9.35 -21.85
N GLY A 217 11.25 9.90 -23.06
CA GLY A 217 11.46 9.15 -24.31
C GLY A 217 10.32 8.23 -24.74
N ARG A 218 9.15 8.26 -24.08
CA ARG A 218 8.00 7.39 -24.36
C ARG A 218 6.75 8.16 -24.82
N GLU A 219 6.92 9.34 -25.40
CA GLU A 219 5.85 10.24 -25.81
C GLU A 219 4.91 9.60 -26.83
N ARG A 220 5.45 8.82 -27.77
CA ARG A 220 4.68 8.17 -28.86
C ARG A 220 3.78 7.08 -28.33
N GLU A 221 4.30 6.25 -27.43
CA GLU A 221 3.56 5.15 -26.81
C GLU A 221 2.46 5.69 -25.90
N ILE A 222 2.75 6.71 -25.07
CA ILE A 222 1.76 7.36 -24.19
C ILE A 222 0.65 8.02 -25.03
N GLU A 223 1.00 8.71 -26.12
CA GLU A 223 0.02 9.30 -27.02
C GLU A 223 -0.84 8.22 -27.69
N ARG A 224 -0.23 7.11 -28.08
CA ARG A 224 -0.94 5.98 -28.68
C ARG A 224 -1.91 5.33 -27.69
N LEU A 225 -1.51 5.19 -26.41
CA LEU A 225 -2.41 4.74 -25.35
C LEU A 225 -3.63 5.66 -25.22
N ALA A 226 -3.40 6.97 -25.14
CA ALA A 226 -4.46 7.96 -25.01
C ALA A 226 -5.43 7.93 -26.21
N GLN A 227 -4.91 7.76 -27.44
CA GLN A 227 -5.71 7.60 -28.64
C GLN A 227 -6.59 6.35 -28.59
N ILE A 228 -6.04 5.20 -28.17
CA ILE A 228 -6.77 3.93 -28.10
C ILE A 228 -7.86 4.02 -27.03
N LEU A 229 -7.57 4.53 -25.85
CA LEU A 229 -8.53 4.70 -24.75
C LEU A 229 -9.70 5.63 -25.13
N SER A 230 -9.48 6.56 -26.06
CA SER A 230 -10.50 7.48 -26.56
C SER A 230 -11.38 6.87 -27.66
N ARG A 231 -11.13 5.64 -28.11
CA ARG A 231 -11.92 4.98 -29.17
C ARG A 231 -13.25 4.44 -28.65
N ARG A 232 -14.24 4.37 -29.52
CA ARG A 232 -15.55 3.79 -29.21
C ARG A 232 -15.52 2.24 -29.10
N LYS A 233 -14.66 1.60 -29.88
CA LYS A 233 -14.49 0.12 -29.92
C LYS A 233 -12.99 -0.18 -29.93
N LYS A 234 -12.58 -1.34 -29.43
CA LYS A 234 -11.18 -1.74 -29.24
C LYS A 234 -10.40 -0.65 -28.45
N ASN A 235 -11.01 -0.21 -27.36
CA ASN A 235 -10.53 0.87 -26.52
C ASN A 235 -9.63 0.38 -25.36
N ASN A 236 -9.29 -0.89 -25.33
CA ASN A 236 -8.37 -1.46 -24.33
C ASN A 236 -7.00 -1.69 -25.00
N PRO A 237 -5.99 -0.87 -24.70
CA PRO A 237 -4.64 -1.11 -25.17
C PRO A 237 -3.98 -2.25 -24.41
N VAL A 238 -3.11 -2.99 -25.10
CA VAL A 238 -2.19 -3.94 -24.48
C VAL A 238 -0.77 -3.59 -24.90
N LEU A 239 0.08 -3.27 -23.91
CA LEU A 239 1.50 -3.02 -24.09
C LEU A 239 2.23 -4.34 -24.25
N ILE A 240 2.93 -4.52 -25.36
CA ILE A 240 3.65 -5.74 -25.69
C ILE A 240 5.12 -5.40 -25.82
N GLY A 241 5.95 -6.05 -25.03
CA GLY A 241 7.40 -5.85 -25.07
C GLY A 241 8.09 -6.74 -24.06
N GLU A 242 9.39 -6.83 -24.18
CA GLU A 242 10.23 -7.64 -23.31
C GLU A 242 10.19 -7.15 -21.85
N PRO A 243 10.54 -8.00 -20.86
CA PRO A 243 10.66 -7.58 -19.47
C PRO A 243 11.69 -6.46 -19.34
N GLY A 244 11.40 -5.43 -18.52
CA GLY A 244 12.36 -4.35 -18.25
C GLY A 244 12.42 -3.23 -19.29
N VAL A 245 11.65 -3.28 -20.42
CA VAL A 245 11.63 -2.19 -21.40
C VAL A 245 10.84 -0.95 -20.96
N GLY A 246 10.20 -0.98 -19.79
CA GLY A 246 9.49 0.17 -19.22
C GLY A 246 8.00 0.24 -19.56
N LYS A 247 7.30 -0.90 -19.70
CA LYS A 247 5.84 -0.94 -19.96
C LYS A 247 5.03 -0.20 -18.88
N SER A 248 5.31 -0.45 -17.61
CA SER A 248 4.63 0.16 -16.47
C SER A 248 4.91 1.66 -16.40
N ALA A 249 6.14 2.11 -16.71
CA ALA A 249 6.51 3.52 -16.79
C ALA A 249 5.69 4.29 -17.84
N ILE A 250 5.30 3.67 -18.96
CA ILE A 250 4.42 4.29 -19.96
C ILE A 250 3.04 4.60 -19.37
N VAL A 251 2.50 3.71 -18.52
CA VAL A 251 1.22 3.93 -17.85
C VAL A 251 1.33 5.00 -16.76
N GLU A 252 2.44 5.04 -16.02
CA GLU A 252 2.77 6.14 -15.10
C GLU A 252 2.85 7.48 -15.83
N GLY A 253 3.50 7.50 -16.99
CA GLY A 253 3.55 8.67 -17.86
C GLY A 253 2.17 9.13 -18.35
N LEU A 254 1.26 8.20 -18.64
CA LEU A 254 -0.14 8.52 -18.94
C LEU A 254 -0.83 9.15 -17.73
N ALA A 255 -0.67 8.59 -16.52
CA ALA A 255 -1.23 9.15 -15.29
C ALA A 255 -0.72 10.56 -15.01
N LEU A 256 0.58 10.82 -15.18
CA LEU A 256 1.19 12.14 -15.08
C LEU A 256 0.58 13.14 -16.09
N ARG A 257 0.37 12.72 -17.35
CA ARG A 257 -0.25 13.57 -18.38
C ARG A 257 -1.73 13.83 -18.11
N ILE A 258 -2.47 12.90 -17.50
CA ILE A 258 -3.86 13.09 -17.08
C ILE A 258 -3.93 14.20 -16.03
N VAL A 259 -3.10 14.13 -14.99
CA VAL A 259 -3.02 15.12 -13.89
C VAL A 259 -2.62 16.50 -14.45
N GLN A 260 -1.64 16.53 -15.36
CA GLN A 260 -1.19 17.77 -16.03
C GLN A 260 -2.18 18.28 -17.09
N LYS A 261 -3.28 17.54 -17.35
CA LYS A 261 -4.26 17.85 -18.41
C LYS A 261 -3.65 17.94 -19.81
N LYS A 262 -2.58 17.19 -20.07
CA LYS A 262 -1.88 17.09 -21.36
C LYS A 262 -2.35 15.90 -22.21
N VAL A 263 -3.62 15.54 -22.10
CA VAL A 263 -4.28 14.46 -22.83
C VAL A 263 -5.59 14.96 -23.44
N SER A 264 -6.31 14.10 -24.17
CA SER A 264 -7.65 14.41 -24.66
C SER A 264 -8.62 14.71 -23.51
N ARG A 265 -9.56 15.64 -23.70
CA ARG A 265 -10.56 16.04 -22.70
C ARG A 265 -11.37 14.86 -22.13
N ILE A 266 -11.56 13.80 -22.93
CA ILE A 266 -12.25 12.56 -22.50
C ILE A 266 -11.52 11.86 -21.33
N LEU A 267 -10.22 12.08 -21.20
CA LEU A 267 -9.38 11.45 -20.18
C LEU A 267 -9.11 12.35 -18.96
N PHE A 268 -9.56 13.60 -18.94
CA PHE A 268 -9.24 14.57 -17.85
C PHE A 268 -9.73 14.14 -16.46
N GLU A 269 -10.83 13.40 -16.39
CA GLU A 269 -11.43 12.93 -15.13
C GLU A 269 -11.21 11.43 -14.90
N LYS A 270 -10.36 10.80 -15.71
CA LYS A 270 -10.07 9.38 -15.57
C LYS A 270 -9.01 9.16 -14.48
N ARG A 271 -9.22 8.09 -13.72
CA ARG A 271 -8.27 7.56 -12.73
C ARG A 271 -7.63 6.30 -13.28
N VAL A 272 -6.33 6.21 -13.19
CA VAL A 272 -5.59 4.98 -13.55
C VAL A 272 -5.24 4.25 -12.26
N VAL A 273 -5.75 3.03 -12.11
CA VAL A 273 -5.50 2.20 -10.93
C VAL A 273 -4.82 0.90 -11.37
N MET A 274 -3.63 0.64 -10.86
CA MET A 274 -2.90 -0.61 -11.07
C MET A 274 -3.45 -1.67 -10.12
N LEU A 275 -3.91 -2.78 -10.66
CA LEU A 275 -4.38 -3.92 -9.88
C LEU A 275 -3.20 -4.82 -9.52
N ASP A 276 -3.00 -5.03 -8.21
CA ASP A 276 -2.04 -5.99 -7.70
C ASP A 276 -2.70 -7.37 -7.55
N MET A 277 -2.43 -8.24 -8.51
CA MET A 277 -2.97 -9.61 -8.51
C MET A 277 -2.45 -10.45 -7.35
N ALA A 278 -1.23 -10.19 -6.88
CA ALA A 278 -0.67 -10.90 -5.73
C ALA A 278 -1.47 -10.58 -4.46
N SER A 279 -1.83 -9.32 -4.25
CA SER A 279 -2.67 -8.88 -3.13
C SER A 279 -4.10 -9.44 -3.20
N VAL A 280 -4.66 -9.60 -4.41
CA VAL A 280 -6.00 -10.20 -4.59
C VAL A 280 -6.00 -11.68 -4.21
N VAL A 281 -4.92 -12.40 -4.50
CA VAL A 281 -4.75 -13.83 -4.19
C VAL A 281 -4.32 -14.04 -2.74
N ALA A 282 -3.56 -13.11 -2.16
CA ALA A 282 -3.02 -13.24 -0.81
C ALA A 282 -4.12 -13.49 0.24
N GLY A 283 -3.90 -14.50 1.10
CA GLY A 283 -4.83 -14.85 2.18
C GLY A 283 -6.13 -15.57 1.73
N THR A 284 -6.30 -15.88 0.46
CA THR A 284 -7.43 -16.70 0.00
C THR A 284 -7.09 -18.18 0.17
N LYS A 285 -7.71 -18.85 1.16
CA LYS A 285 -7.56 -20.30 1.36
C LYS A 285 -8.46 -21.12 0.44
N TYR A 286 -9.55 -20.52 -0.05
CA TYR A 286 -10.57 -21.19 -0.88
C TYR A 286 -10.85 -20.39 -2.15
N ARG A 287 -11.09 -21.10 -3.24
CA ARG A 287 -11.44 -20.53 -4.57
C ARG A 287 -12.57 -19.49 -4.50
N GLY A 288 -13.61 -19.76 -3.69
CA GLY A 288 -14.75 -18.86 -3.56
C GLY A 288 -14.41 -17.46 -3.02
N GLN A 289 -13.43 -17.36 -2.12
CA GLN A 289 -13.00 -16.06 -1.58
C GLN A 289 -12.31 -15.19 -2.63
N PHE A 290 -11.52 -15.79 -3.50
CA PHE A 290 -10.90 -15.09 -4.61
C PHE A 290 -11.96 -14.61 -5.62
N GLU A 291 -12.89 -15.48 -5.99
CA GLU A 291 -13.99 -15.15 -6.91
C GLU A 291 -14.86 -14.00 -6.35
N GLU A 292 -15.13 -13.99 -5.04
CA GLU A 292 -15.87 -12.93 -4.38
C GLU A 292 -15.12 -11.59 -4.40
N ARG A 293 -13.80 -11.59 -4.15
CA ARG A 293 -12.98 -10.37 -4.25
C ARG A 293 -12.99 -9.80 -5.68
N ILE A 294 -12.74 -10.64 -6.68
CA ILE A 294 -12.80 -10.22 -8.09
C ILE A 294 -14.20 -9.69 -8.44
N ARG A 295 -15.27 -10.34 -7.99
CA ARG A 295 -16.64 -9.87 -8.22
C ARG A 295 -16.89 -8.50 -7.57
N SER A 296 -16.38 -8.28 -6.38
CA SER A 296 -16.49 -6.99 -5.67
C SER A 296 -15.74 -5.89 -6.41
N ILE A 297 -14.51 -6.14 -6.88
CA ILE A 297 -13.74 -5.23 -7.73
C ILE A 297 -14.50 -4.90 -9.02
N ILE A 298 -15.04 -5.91 -9.69
CA ILE A 298 -15.84 -5.78 -10.90
C ILE A 298 -17.07 -4.87 -10.66
N ASN A 299 -17.80 -5.10 -9.58
CA ASN A 299 -18.98 -4.29 -9.23
C ASN A 299 -18.63 -2.81 -8.95
N GLU A 300 -17.47 -2.55 -8.34
CA GLU A 300 -16.99 -1.19 -8.15
C GLU A 300 -16.59 -0.52 -9.48
N LEU A 301 -15.91 -1.24 -10.37
CA LEU A 301 -15.55 -0.74 -11.70
C LEU A 301 -16.78 -0.41 -12.56
N GLN A 302 -17.85 -1.23 -12.47
CA GLN A 302 -19.10 -0.93 -13.17
C GLN A 302 -19.80 0.34 -12.67
N LYS A 303 -19.71 0.61 -11.37
CA LYS A 303 -20.26 1.84 -10.75
C LYS A 303 -19.43 3.07 -11.05
N ASN A 304 -18.13 2.89 -11.36
CA ASN A 304 -17.16 3.95 -11.55
C ASN A 304 -16.51 3.90 -12.95
N PRO A 305 -17.23 4.32 -14.01
CA PRO A 305 -16.74 4.25 -15.39
C PRO A 305 -15.59 5.22 -15.69
N ASN A 306 -15.22 6.08 -14.73
CA ASN A 306 -14.05 6.96 -14.77
C ASN A 306 -12.73 6.24 -14.42
N VAL A 307 -12.78 5.01 -13.91
CA VAL A 307 -11.60 4.23 -13.59
C VAL A 307 -11.08 3.49 -14.82
N ILE A 308 -9.79 3.60 -15.07
CA ILE A 308 -9.02 2.80 -16.03
C ILE A 308 -8.19 1.82 -15.22
N LEU A 309 -8.44 0.53 -15.41
CA LEU A 309 -7.71 -0.52 -14.72
C LEU A 309 -6.40 -0.81 -15.48
N PHE A 310 -5.26 -0.73 -14.80
CA PHE A 310 -4.00 -1.24 -15.33
C PHE A 310 -3.71 -2.62 -14.73
N ILE A 311 -3.43 -3.58 -15.57
CA ILE A 311 -3.10 -4.94 -15.18
C ILE A 311 -1.75 -5.28 -15.80
N ASP A 312 -0.74 -5.34 -14.95
CA ASP A 312 0.55 -5.88 -15.37
C ASP A 312 0.46 -7.40 -15.49
N GLU A 313 1.22 -7.99 -16.39
CA GLU A 313 1.17 -9.41 -16.70
C GLU A 313 -0.26 -9.94 -16.93
N ILE A 314 -1.03 -9.26 -17.79
CA ILE A 314 -2.45 -9.59 -18.05
C ILE A 314 -2.67 -11.06 -18.46
N HIS A 315 -1.64 -11.71 -18.98
CA HIS A 315 -1.67 -13.14 -19.32
C HIS A 315 -1.94 -14.04 -18.11
N THR A 316 -1.55 -13.61 -16.88
CA THR A 316 -1.80 -14.36 -15.65
C THR A 316 -3.29 -14.51 -15.36
N ILE A 317 -4.07 -13.47 -15.68
CA ILE A 317 -5.53 -13.47 -15.51
C ILE A 317 -6.21 -14.30 -16.59
N VAL A 318 -5.71 -14.24 -17.83
CA VAL A 318 -6.31 -14.89 -18.99
C VAL A 318 -5.91 -16.37 -19.08
N GLY A 319 -4.68 -16.70 -18.67
CA GLY A 319 -4.12 -18.06 -18.79
C GLY A 319 -4.44 -19.01 -17.64
N ALA A 320 -4.89 -18.50 -16.52
CA ALA A 320 -5.09 -19.27 -15.29
C ALA A 320 -6.17 -20.37 -15.37
N GLY A 321 -6.97 -20.43 -16.45
CA GLY A 321 -8.08 -21.39 -16.61
C GLY A 321 -7.73 -22.75 -17.20
N LYS A 322 -6.46 -23.08 -17.48
CA LYS A 322 -6.10 -24.33 -18.18
C LYS A 322 -5.60 -25.47 -17.30
N THR A 323 -5.28 -25.21 -16.05
CA THR A 323 -4.91 -26.25 -15.07
C THR A 323 -6.09 -26.58 -14.17
N GLU A 324 -6.46 -27.86 -14.04
CA GLU A 324 -7.48 -28.32 -13.09
C GLU A 324 -7.14 -27.81 -11.68
N GLY A 325 -7.98 -26.90 -11.13
CA GLY A 325 -7.78 -26.28 -9.84
C GLY A 325 -7.26 -24.83 -9.86
N SER A 326 -6.94 -24.27 -11.02
CA SER A 326 -6.48 -22.88 -11.17
C SER A 326 -7.66 -21.88 -11.03
N MET A 327 -7.38 -20.75 -10.36
CA MET A 327 -8.34 -19.66 -10.14
C MET A 327 -8.63 -18.92 -11.46
N ASP A 328 -9.88 -18.93 -11.93
CA ASP A 328 -10.26 -18.46 -13.26
C ASP A 328 -10.82 -17.02 -13.21
N ALA A 329 -9.96 -16.05 -12.90
CA ALA A 329 -10.31 -14.62 -12.95
C ALA A 329 -10.64 -14.17 -14.38
N GLY A 330 -10.04 -14.82 -15.39
CA GLY A 330 -10.28 -14.52 -16.80
C GLY A 330 -11.72 -14.69 -17.20
N ASN A 331 -12.38 -15.76 -16.78
CA ASN A 331 -13.77 -16.01 -17.12
C ASN A 331 -14.74 -15.00 -16.51
N MET A 332 -14.36 -14.34 -15.39
CA MET A 332 -15.17 -13.29 -14.78
C MET A 332 -14.97 -11.92 -15.46
N LEU A 333 -13.74 -11.60 -15.89
CA LEU A 333 -13.44 -10.34 -16.57
C LEU A 333 -13.79 -10.35 -18.06
N LYS A 334 -13.68 -11.51 -18.74
CA LYS A 334 -13.97 -11.66 -20.18
C LYS A 334 -15.36 -11.12 -20.60
N PRO A 335 -16.47 -11.39 -19.91
CA PRO A 335 -17.77 -10.85 -20.29
C PRO A 335 -17.83 -9.33 -20.27
N MET A 336 -17.18 -8.69 -19.32
CA MET A 336 -17.16 -7.23 -19.18
C MET A 336 -16.26 -6.56 -20.22
N LEU A 337 -15.08 -7.14 -20.44
CA LEU A 337 -14.21 -6.74 -21.54
C LEU A 337 -14.93 -6.91 -22.88
N ALA A 338 -15.67 -8.02 -23.04
CA ALA A 338 -16.46 -8.29 -24.25
C ALA A 338 -17.60 -7.29 -24.48
N ARG A 339 -18.26 -6.81 -23.41
CA ARG A 339 -19.32 -5.79 -23.51
C ARG A 339 -18.80 -4.37 -23.62
N GLY A 340 -17.51 -4.13 -23.32
CA GLY A 340 -16.90 -2.79 -23.33
C GLY A 340 -17.28 -1.95 -22.11
N GLU A 341 -17.67 -2.61 -21.04
CA GLU A 341 -18.02 -2.00 -19.75
C GLU A 341 -16.78 -1.68 -18.90
N LEU A 342 -15.64 -2.26 -19.24
CA LEU A 342 -14.37 -2.08 -18.56
C LEU A 342 -13.37 -1.40 -19.47
N HIS A 343 -12.74 -0.34 -18.96
CA HIS A 343 -11.54 0.27 -19.54
C HIS A 343 -10.31 -0.34 -18.89
N CYS A 344 -9.50 -1.03 -19.68
CA CYS A 344 -8.33 -1.75 -19.19
C CYS A 344 -7.10 -1.47 -20.07
N ILE A 345 -5.96 -1.28 -19.41
CA ILE A 345 -4.64 -1.30 -20.02
C ILE A 345 -3.99 -2.60 -19.57
N GLY A 346 -3.54 -3.44 -20.50
CA GLY A 346 -2.78 -4.64 -20.18
C GLY A 346 -1.31 -4.44 -20.50
N ALA A 347 -0.42 -5.16 -19.79
CA ALA A 347 0.98 -5.31 -20.17
C ALA A 347 1.33 -6.79 -20.22
N THR A 348 2.14 -7.21 -21.19
CA THR A 348 2.56 -8.59 -21.38
C THR A 348 3.79 -8.69 -22.29
N THR A 349 4.37 -9.86 -22.41
CA THR A 349 5.41 -10.16 -23.41
C THR A 349 4.80 -10.57 -24.75
N LEU A 350 5.61 -10.61 -25.82
CA LEU A 350 5.12 -10.97 -27.15
C LEU A 350 4.67 -12.43 -27.20
N ASP A 351 5.41 -13.34 -26.57
CA ASP A 351 5.10 -14.75 -26.57
C ASP A 351 3.83 -15.07 -25.79
N GLU A 352 3.66 -14.44 -24.65
CA GLU A 352 2.45 -14.55 -23.82
C GLU A 352 1.21 -13.95 -24.51
N HIS A 353 1.38 -12.83 -25.20
CA HIS A 353 0.33 -12.23 -26.00
C HIS A 353 -0.18 -13.20 -27.06
N ARG A 354 0.75 -13.82 -27.82
CA ARG A 354 0.42 -14.83 -28.84
C ARG A 354 -0.22 -16.08 -28.25
N GLN A 355 0.25 -16.50 -27.07
CA GLN A 355 -0.21 -17.73 -26.44
C GLN A 355 -1.60 -17.59 -25.81
N TYR A 356 -1.90 -16.45 -25.17
CA TYR A 356 -3.09 -16.29 -24.31
C TYR A 356 -4.13 -15.32 -24.87
N ILE A 357 -3.73 -14.22 -25.54
CA ILE A 357 -4.65 -13.18 -25.99
C ILE A 357 -5.08 -13.41 -27.44
N GLU A 358 -4.16 -13.64 -28.36
CA GLU A 358 -4.49 -13.87 -29.79
C GLU A 358 -5.31 -15.14 -30.03
N LYS A 359 -5.11 -16.17 -29.20
CA LYS A 359 -5.87 -17.43 -29.32
C LYS A 359 -7.31 -17.33 -28.82
N ASP A 360 -7.66 -16.25 -28.11
CA ASP A 360 -9.02 -16.00 -27.65
C ASP A 360 -9.70 -14.92 -28.50
N PRO A 361 -10.63 -15.31 -29.42
CA PRO A 361 -11.27 -14.36 -30.33
C PRO A 361 -12.08 -13.26 -29.63
N ALA A 362 -12.52 -13.49 -28.37
CA ALA A 362 -13.25 -12.51 -27.60
C ALA A 362 -12.33 -11.40 -27.09
N LEU A 363 -11.11 -11.72 -26.69
CA LEU A 363 -10.10 -10.78 -26.22
C LEU A 363 -9.42 -10.06 -27.39
N GLU A 364 -9.04 -10.78 -28.44
CA GLU A 364 -8.40 -10.22 -29.64
C GLU A 364 -9.24 -9.06 -30.26
N ARG A 365 -10.56 -9.21 -30.26
CA ARG A 365 -11.48 -8.17 -30.77
C ARG A 365 -11.58 -6.95 -29.86
N ARG A 366 -11.08 -7.00 -28.64
CA ARG A 366 -11.22 -5.95 -27.62
C ARG A 366 -9.93 -5.25 -27.30
N PHE A 367 -8.82 -5.95 -27.35
CA PHE A 367 -7.51 -5.40 -27.14
C PHE A 367 -6.89 -4.85 -28.42
N GLN A 368 -6.16 -3.75 -28.28
CA GLN A 368 -5.35 -3.16 -29.35
C GLN A 368 -3.89 -3.22 -28.96
N PRO A 369 -3.06 -3.98 -29.67
CA PRO A 369 -1.64 -4.07 -29.37
C PRO A 369 -0.91 -2.73 -29.58
N VAL A 370 0.02 -2.45 -28.67
CA VAL A 370 0.98 -1.35 -28.72
C VAL A 370 2.35 -1.96 -28.43
N MET A 371 3.19 -1.99 -29.45
CA MET A 371 4.55 -2.50 -29.30
C MET A 371 5.40 -1.51 -28.51
N VAL A 372 6.17 -2.03 -27.57
CA VAL A 372 7.12 -1.29 -26.73
C VAL A 372 8.50 -1.87 -26.98
N ASP A 373 9.26 -1.21 -27.81
CA ASP A 373 10.61 -1.63 -28.16
C ASP A 373 11.61 -1.24 -27.06
N GLU A 374 12.73 -1.96 -26.99
CA GLU A 374 13.87 -1.60 -26.17
C GLU A 374 14.37 -0.20 -26.57
N PRO A 375 14.59 0.73 -25.60
CA PRO A 375 15.13 2.05 -25.91
C PRO A 375 16.60 1.93 -26.37
N THR A 376 17.03 2.91 -27.16
CA THR A 376 18.43 3.02 -27.55
C THR A 376 19.31 3.39 -26.33
N VAL A 377 20.63 3.21 -26.45
CA VAL A 377 21.58 3.64 -25.42
C VAL A 377 21.44 5.14 -25.15
N GLU A 378 21.22 5.95 -26.20
CA GLU A 378 21.05 7.41 -26.08
C GLU A 378 19.75 7.78 -25.32
N ASP A 379 18.64 7.09 -25.63
CA ASP A 379 17.37 7.24 -24.90
C ASP A 379 17.54 6.81 -23.44
N THR A 380 18.26 5.71 -23.20
CA THR A 380 18.54 5.21 -21.86
C THR A 380 19.36 6.20 -21.03
N ILE A 381 20.37 6.85 -21.61
CA ILE A 381 21.12 7.92 -20.93
C ILE A 381 20.19 9.05 -20.54
N SER A 382 19.26 9.42 -21.42
CA SER A 382 18.26 10.47 -21.13
C SER A 382 17.31 10.08 -20.01
N ILE A 383 16.89 8.80 -19.95
CA ILE A 383 16.08 8.23 -18.87
C ILE A 383 16.85 8.27 -17.55
N LEU A 384 18.10 7.80 -17.53
CA LEU A 384 18.95 7.81 -16.34
C LEU A 384 19.20 9.24 -15.80
N ARG A 385 19.37 10.21 -16.70
CA ARG A 385 19.47 11.64 -16.31
C ARG A 385 18.19 12.14 -15.65
N GLY A 386 17.03 11.71 -16.13
CA GLY A 386 15.73 12.03 -15.54
C GLY A 386 15.54 11.43 -14.14
N LEU A 387 16.11 10.26 -13.88
CA LEU A 387 16.02 9.55 -12.61
C LEU A 387 17.10 9.93 -11.61
N LYS A 388 18.20 10.53 -12.07
CA LYS A 388 19.41 10.83 -11.30
C LYS A 388 19.14 11.46 -9.94
N ASP A 389 18.38 12.55 -9.91
CA ASP A 389 18.15 13.31 -8.68
C ASP A 389 17.45 12.47 -7.59
N ARG A 390 16.57 11.57 -8.01
CA ARG A 390 15.86 10.67 -7.07
C ARG A 390 16.80 9.61 -6.48
N TYR A 391 17.68 9.03 -7.29
CA TYR A 391 18.68 8.08 -6.82
C TYR A 391 19.72 8.75 -5.93
N GLU A 392 20.15 9.97 -6.26
CA GLU A 392 21.04 10.77 -5.41
C GLU A 392 20.42 11.06 -4.03
N VAL A 393 19.12 11.40 -4.00
CA VAL A 393 18.41 11.67 -2.73
C VAL A 393 18.21 10.37 -1.92
N TYR A 394 17.88 9.27 -2.59
CA TYR A 394 17.61 8.00 -1.93
C TYR A 394 18.86 7.38 -1.30
N HIS A 395 19.97 7.38 -2.05
CA HIS A 395 21.24 6.79 -1.58
C HIS A 395 22.13 7.78 -0.80
N GLY A 396 21.89 9.08 -0.95
CA GLY A 396 22.77 10.10 -0.35
C GLY A 396 24.13 10.22 -1.04
N VAL A 397 24.24 9.77 -2.28
CA VAL A 397 25.46 9.69 -3.09
C VAL A 397 25.31 10.58 -4.32
N LYS A 398 26.39 11.25 -4.74
CA LYS A 398 26.38 12.04 -6.00
C LYS A 398 26.73 11.15 -7.18
N ILE A 399 25.92 11.22 -8.23
CA ILE A 399 26.09 10.48 -9.47
C ILE A 399 26.61 11.41 -10.56
N THR A 400 27.75 11.09 -11.15
CA THR A 400 28.31 11.89 -12.26
C THR A 400 27.63 11.53 -13.58
N ASP A 401 27.59 12.47 -14.55
CA ASP A 401 27.03 12.20 -15.87
C ASP A 401 27.83 11.09 -16.60
N GLY A 402 29.15 11.06 -16.41
CA GLY A 402 29.98 10.00 -16.95
C GLY A 402 29.64 8.60 -16.42
N ALA A 403 29.20 8.49 -15.16
CA ALA A 403 28.72 7.22 -14.60
C ALA A 403 27.43 6.76 -15.28
N LEU A 404 26.48 7.64 -15.56
CA LEU A 404 25.24 7.32 -16.26
C LEU A 404 25.51 6.85 -17.70
N VAL A 405 26.39 7.55 -18.41
CA VAL A 405 26.82 7.15 -19.77
C VAL A 405 27.51 5.79 -19.75
N SER A 406 28.37 5.56 -18.77
CA SER A 406 29.05 4.27 -18.60
C SER A 406 28.07 3.16 -18.26
N ALA A 407 27.11 3.41 -17.36
CA ALA A 407 26.09 2.43 -16.98
C ALA A 407 25.25 1.99 -18.19
N ALA A 408 24.77 2.92 -19.01
CA ALA A 408 24.02 2.61 -20.22
C ALA A 408 24.87 1.83 -21.25
N THR A 409 26.10 2.26 -21.51
CA THR A 409 26.95 1.67 -22.54
C THR A 409 27.47 0.27 -22.11
N LEU A 410 27.88 0.13 -20.83
CA LEU A 410 28.43 -1.13 -20.34
C LEU A 410 27.32 -2.17 -20.12
N SER A 411 26.15 -1.77 -19.63
CA SER A 411 25.03 -2.70 -19.48
C SER A 411 24.56 -3.21 -20.84
N ASP A 412 24.49 -2.36 -21.86
CA ASP A 412 24.13 -2.76 -23.21
C ASP A 412 25.15 -3.78 -23.78
N ARG A 413 26.45 -3.54 -23.56
CA ARG A 413 27.54 -4.35 -24.13
C ARG A 413 27.73 -5.69 -23.42
N TYR A 414 27.56 -5.73 -22.09
CA TYR A 414 27.96 -6.90 -21.28
C TYR A 414 26.80 -7.67 -20.66
N ILE A 415 25.61 -7.07 -20.55
CA ILE A 415 24.43 -7.74 -20.02
C ILE A 415 23.48 -8.05 -21.17
N SER A 416 23.54 -9.29 -21.68
CA SER A 416 22.76 -9.75 -22.83
C SER A 416 21.41 -10.38 -22.48
N GLU A 417 21.23 -10.82 -21.22
CA GLU A 417 20.01 -11.52 -20.78
C GLU A 417 18.88 -10.59 -20.32
N ARG A 418 19.16 -9.29 -20.23
CA ARG A 418 18.21 -8.26 -19.77
C ARG A 418 18.17 -7.09 -20.76
N TYR A 419 17.10 -6.32 -20.73
CA TYR A 419 16.84 -5.24 -21.66
C TYR A 419 17.03 -3.86 -21.03
N LEU A 420 17.36 -2.87 -21.85
CA LEU A 420 17.36 -1.46 -21.48
C LEU A 420 15.92 -0.99 -21.30
N PRO A 421 15.64 -0.02 -20.39
CA PRO A 421 16.60 0.68 -19.51
C PRO A 421 16.89 -0.06 -18.20
N ASP A 422 16.15 -1.11 -17.89
CA ASP A 422 16.14 -1.79 -16.58
C ASP A 422 17.56 -2.24 -16.14
N LYS A 423 18.30 -2.92 -17.03
CA LYS A 423 19.68 -3.34 -16.74
C LYS A 423 20.65 -2.19 -16.44
N ALA A 424 20.42 -1.01 -17.00
CA ALA A 424 21.23 0.17 -16.75
C ALA A 424 20.84 0.88 -15.45
N ILE A 425 19.55 0.91 -15.14
CA ILE A 425 19.00 1.43 -13.88
C ILE A 425 19.52 0.60 -12.71
N ASP A 426 19.40 -0.72 -12.79
CA ASP A 426 19.91 -1.64 -11.78
C ASP A 426 21.40 -1.47 -11.53
N LEU A 427 22.19 -1.29 -12.60
CA LEU A 427 23.63 -1.07 -12.45
C LEU A 427 23.96 0.22 -11.69
N VAL A 428 23.18 1.29 -11.90
CA VAL A 428 23.33 2.55 -11.16
C VAL A 428 22.89 2.36 -9.71
N ASP A 429 21.77 1.70 -9.48
CA ASP A 429 21.21 1.45 -8.13
C ASP A 429 22.18 0.61 -7.29
N GLU A 430 22.69 -0.49 -7.83
CA GLU A 430 23.67 -1.38 -7.19
C GLU A 430 24.96 -0.63 -6.84
N ALA A 431 25.49 0.16 -7.79
CA ALA A 431 26.71 0.93 -7.57
C ALA A 431 26.52 1.99 -6.47
N CYS A 432 25.36 2.67 -6.43
CA CYS A 432 25.05 3.64 -5.39
C CYS A 432 24.87 2.97 -4.02
N ALA A 433 24.22 1.82 -3.97
CA ALA A 433 24.05 1.04 -2.75
C ALA A 433 25.39 0.56 -2.18
N MET A 434 26.29 0.10 -3.05
CA MET A 434 27.64 -0.31 -2.68
C MET A 434 28.42 0.84 -2.08
N ILE A 435 28.46 2.02 -2.73
CA ILE A 435 29.15 3.22 -2.22
C ILE A 435 28.55 3.66 -0.88
N LYS A 436 27.22 3.65 -0.75
CA LYS A 436 26.57 3.99 0.52
C LYS A 436 26.97 3.05 1.64
N THR A 437 27.01 1.75 1.37
CA THR A 437 27.44 0.74 2.34
C THR A 437 28.90 0.95 2.74
N GLU A 438 29.77 1.31 1.80
CA GLU A 438 31.18 1.63 2.08
C GLU A 438 31.31 2.89 2.94
N LEU A 439 30.50 3.95 2.67
CA LEU A 439 30.48 5.19 3.46
C LEU A 439 29.94 4.97 4.88
N ASP A 440 28.94 4.13 5.04
CA ASP A 440 28.32 3.81 6.33
C ASP A 440 29.12 2.77 7.13
N SER A 441 30.00 2.02 6.47
CA SER A 441 30.86 1.03 7.11
C SER A 441 32.08 1.69 7.75
N MET A 442 32.49 1.17 8.91
CA MET A 442 33.73 1.60 9.54
C MET A 442 34.93 1.19 8.65
N PRO A 443 35.92 2.07 8.42
CA PRO A 443 37.11 1.68 7.69
C PRO A 443 37.70 0.37 8.23
N ALA A 444 38.12 -0.52 7.33
CA ALA A 444 38.58 -1.87 7.69
C ALA A 444 39.67 -1.87 8.77
N GLU A 445 40.53 -0.85 8.74
CA GLU A 445 41.61 -0.66 9.73
C GLU A 445 41.06 -0.37 11.15
N LEU A 446 39.97 0.42 11.24
CA LEU A 446 39.31 0.74 12.52
C LEU A 446 38.52 -0.46 13.05
N ASP A 447 37.85 -1.20 12.17
CA ASP A 447 37.13 -2.43 12.54
C ASP A 447 38.09 -3.52 13.07
N GLU A 448 39.26 -3.66 12.45
CA GLU A 448 40.30 -4.57 12.92
C GLU A 448 40.86 -4.18 14.28
N LEU A 449 41.08 -2.88 14.51
CA LEU A 449 41.50 -2.37 15.82
C LEU A 449 40.42 -2.56 16.89
N GLN A 450 39.18 -2.33 16.54
CA GLN A 450 38.05 -2.50 17.47
C GLN A 450 37.84 -3.97 17.88
N ARG A 451 38.02 -4.89 16.93
CA ARG A 451 38.02 -6.34 17.22
C ARG A 451 39.15 -6.75 18.15
N LYS A 452 40.36 -6.18 17.96
CA LYS A 452 41.49 -6.42 18.85
C LYS A 452 41.26 -5.87 20.26
N ILE A 453 40.67 -4.66 20.36
CA ILE A 453 40.29 -4.09 21.65
C ILE A 453 39.30 -5.00 22.36
N MET A 454 38.22 -5.42 21.68
CA MET A 454 37.22 -6.31 22.25
C MET A 454 37.82 -7.65 22.68
N GLN A 455 38.73 -8.22 21.92
CA GLN A 455 39.43 -9.43 22.30
C GLN A 455 40.24 -9.26 23.57
N LEU A 456 41.02 -8.16 23.69
CA LEU A 456 41.81 -7.84 24.88
C LEU A 456 40.94 -7.56 26.11
N GLU A 457 39.79 -6.92 25.93
CA GLU A 457 38.82 -6.68 27.01
C GLU A 457 38.23 -8.01 27.55
N ILE A 458 37.94 -8.95 26.64
CA ILE A 458 37.48 -10.30 27.03
C ILE A 458 38.58 -11.06 27.77
N GLU A 459 39.83 -10.98 27.32
CA GLU A 459 40.98 -11.61 28.00
C GLU A 459 41.23 -10.97 29.40
N GLU A 460 41.15 -9.62 29.48
CA GLU A 460 41.25 -8.91 30.75
C GLU A 460 40.15 -9.32 31.73
N ALA A 461 38.90 -9.41 31.25
CA ALA A 461 37.76 -9.83 32.07
C ALA A 461 37.90 -11.30 32.53
N ALA A 462 38.48 -12.17 31.70
CA ALA A 462 38.74 -13.55 32.06
C ALA A 462 39.82 -13.65 33.16
N LEU A 463 40.95 -12.92 33.01
CA LEU A 463 42.03 -12.89 33.96
C LEU A 463 41.62 -12.27 35.34
N LYS A 464 40.74 -11.27 35.32
CA LYS A 464 40.16 -10.69 36.56
C LYS A 464 39.26 -11.67 37.32
N LYS A 465 38.72 -12.70 36.68
CA LYS A 465 37.91 -13.74 37.32
C LYS A 465 38.77 -14.90 37.91
N GLU A 466 40.01 -15.00 37.45
CA GLU A 466 40.95 -16.03 37.96
C GLU A 466 41.75 -15.58 39.17
N THR A 467 41.67 -14.28 39.51
CA THR A 467 42.27 -13.70 40.74
C THR A 467 41.22 -13.57 41.84
#